data_5acee4bb262a4e25c28da422e69cd7d8
#
_entry.id   5acee4bb262a4e25c28da422e69cd7d8
#
_cell.length_a   1.000
_cell.length_b   1.000
_cell.length_c   1.000
_cell.angle_alpha   90.00
_cell.angle_beta   90.00
_cell.angle_gamma   90.00
#
_symmetry.space_group_name_H-M   'P 1'
#
loop_
_entity.id
_entity.type
_entity.pdbx_description
1 polymer ?
#
loop_
_entity_poly.entity_id
_entity_poly.type
_entity_poly.pdbx_seq_one_letter_code
_entity_poly.pdbx_strand_id
1 'polypeptide(L)'
;GPLSQSAGHDLDYIAITGALGAMGRKGEPPSPPLNLVGDYGGGTMFLALGIVAAILSARTTGKGQVVDAAMTDGAAVLMSMFYAFHDAGMWKAEREANLLDGGTPFYRCYETADGGYMAVGALEPQFYAVLLEKLEIDAADFPQYDRARWGDMVTAFETKFASRTRDEWAAHFEGSDACVAPVLSIAEAPAHPHNVARQTFAERDGTMQPMPAPRFSGTPATIDDGSDLGIEEALALWE
;
A
#
# COMPACT_ATOMS: atom_id res chain seq x y z
N GLY A 1 -2.62 3.19 28.78
CA GLY A 1 -3.23 1.86 28.75
C GLY A 1 -2.39 0.81 29.47
N PRO A 2 -2.81 -0.46 29.51
CA PRO A 2 -2.09 -1.52 30.26
C PRO A 2 -0.65 -1.74 29.80
N LEU A 3 -0.35 -1.45 28.55
CA LEU A 3 0.97 -1.62 27.94
C LEU A 3 1.84 -0.35 27.96
N SER A 4 1.42 0.70 28.65
CA SER A 4 2.14 2.00 28.66
C SER A 4 3.58 1.93 29.14
N GLN A 5 3.95 0.90 29.88
CA GLN A 5 5.31 0.66 30.38
C GLN A 5 6.04 -0.48 29.65
N SER A 6 5.42 -1.04 28.62
CA SER A 6 5.99 -2.11 27.79
C SER A 6 6.61 -1.51 26.54
N ALA A 7 7.85 -1.92 26.24
CA ALA A 7 8.48 -1.58 24.96
C ALA A 7 7.80 -2.34 23.81
N GLY A 8 7.74 -1.72 22.64
CA GLY A 8 7.21 -2.32 21.43
C GLY A 8 7.59 -1.49 20.20
N HIS A 9 7.42 -2.08 19.04
CA HIS A 9 7.64 -1.46 17.73
C HIS A 9 6.39 -1.63 16.86
N ASP A 10 6.41 -1.09 15.64
CA ASP A 10 5.33 -1.22 14.64
C ASP A 10 4.69 -2.62 14.66
N LEU A 11 5.52 -3.65 14.50
CA LEU A 11 5.07 -5.04 14.40
C LEU A 11 4.23 -5.50 15.59
N ASP A 12 4.63 -5.13 16.81
CA ASP A 12 3.93 -5.52 18.03
C ASP A 12 2.57 -4.83 18.14
N TYR A 13 2.52 -3.55 17.74
CA TYR A 13 1.27 -2.77 17.79
C TYR A 13 0.27 -3.21 16.72
N ILE A 14 0.70 -3.50 15.49
CA ILE A 14 -0.21 -4.02 14.46
C ILE A 14 -0.62 -5.47 14.71
N ALA A 15 0.16 -6.24 15.48
CA ALA A 15 -0.20 -7.61 15.86
C ALA A 15 -1.45 -7.66 16.73
N ILE A 16 -1.56 -6.74 17.70
CA ILE A 16 -2.70 -6.71 18.63
C ILE A 16 -3.96 -6.05 18.05
N THR A 17 -3.85 -5.43 16.87
CA THR A 17 -5.00 -4.85 16.15
C THR A 17 -5.58 -5.78 15.10
N GLY A 18 -5.10 -7.00 14.96
CA GLY A 18 -5.53 -7.92 13.92
C GLY A 18 -4.99 -7.63 12.52
N ALA A 19 -4.34 -6.47 12.29
CA ALA A 19 -3.81 -6.10 10.98
C ALA A 19 -2.74 -7.07 10.51
N LEU A 20 -1.73 -7.35 11.35
CA LEU A 20 -0.67 -8.31 11.00
C LEU A 20 -1.23 -9.71 10.74
N GLY A 21 -2.20 -10.15 11.54
CA GLY A 21 -2.83 -11.48 11.39
C GLY A 21 -3.51 -11.70 10.03
N ALA A 22 -3.93 -10.61 9.37
CA ALA A 22 -4.57 -10.66 8.05
C ALA A 22 -3.58 -10.66 6.88
N MET A 23 -2.29 -10.41 7.12
CA MET A 23 -1.27 -10.25 6.07
C MET A 23 -0.39 -11.48 5.93
N GLY A 24 -0.08 -11.86 4.70
CA GLY A 24 0.83 -12.96 4.36
C GLY A 24 0.17 -14.12 3.65
N ARG A 25 0.94 -15.18 3.48
CA ARG A 25 0.55 -16.38 2.75
C ARG A 25 -0.20 -17.38 3.63
N LYS A 26 -1.02 -18.20 3.00
CA LYS A 26 -1.68 -19.34 3.64
C LYS A 26 -0.65 -20.34 4.16
N GLY A 27 -0.83 -20.77 5.41
CA GLY A 27 0.05 -21.79 6.03
C GLY A 27 1.42 -21.29 6.48
N GLU A 28 1.74 -20.02 6.25
CA GLU A 28 2.99 -19.39 6.66
C GLU A 28 2.77 -18.43 7.86
N PRO A 29 3.80 -18.04 8.58
CA PRO A 29 3.70 -16.94 9.54
C PRO A 29 3.22 -15.64 8.86
N PRO A 30 2.53 -14.73 9.60
CA PRO A 30 2.18 -13.42 9.06
C PRO A 30 3.39 -12.67 8.52
N SER A 31 3.22 -11.99 7.38
CA SER A 31 4.30 -11.24 6.73
C SER A 31 4.34 -9.80 7.24
N PRO A 32 5.47 -9.34 7.84
CA PRO A 32 5.63 -7.94 8.23
C PRO A 32 5.52 -7.00 7.01
N PRO A 33 4.63 -5.97 7.05
CA PRO A 33 4.47 -5.02 5.95
C PRO A 33 5.48 -3.86 6.02
N LEU A 34 6.73 -4.11 6.42
CA LEU A 34 7.66 -3.10 6.89
C LEU A 34 7.08 -2.34 8.10
N ASN A 35 7.39 -1.06 8.26
CA ASN A 35 6.76 -0.19 9.25
C ASN A 35 5.73 0.77 8.64
N LEU A 36 5.12 0.37 7.52
CA LEU A 36 4.19 1.22 6.76
C LEU A 36 2.81 1.29 7.40
N VAL A 37 2.39 0.25 8.11
CA VAL A 37 1.03 0.16 8.65
C VAL A 37 0.92 0.76 10.05
N GLY A 38 1.87 0.50 10.94
CA GLY A 38 1.87 1.05 12.31
C GLY A 38 2.47 2.45 12.36
N ASP A 39 3.79 2.57 12.17
CA ASP A 39 4.51 3.85 12.33
C ASP A 39 3.98 4.93 11.40
N TYR A 40 3.82 4.64 10.11
CA TYR A 40 3.41 5.65 9.14
C TYR A 40 1.89 5.73 8.97
N GLY A 41 1.22 4.66 8.55
CA GLY A 41 -0.21 4.68 8.24
C GLY A 41 -1.08 4.95 9.46
N GLY A 42 -0.92 4.15 10.51
CA GLY A 42 -1.70 4.24 11.74
C GLY A 42 -1.21 5.29 12.73
N GLY A 43 0.08 5.63 12.73
CA GLY A 43 0.69 6.60 13.64
C GLY A 43 0.85 7.98 13.02
N THR A 44 1.89 8.15 12.20
CA THR A 44 2.34 9.45 11.70
C THR A 44 1.26 10.21 10.93
N MET A 45 0.51 9.54 10.05
CA MET A 45 -0.52 10.22 9.26
C MET A 45 -1.71 10.69 10.12
N PHE A 46 -2.12 9.90 11.11
CA PHE A 46 -3.16 10.32 12.06
C PHE A 46 -2.68 11.43 12.97
N LEU A 47 -1.43 11.40 13.43
CA LEU A 47 -0.83 12.47 14.23
C LEU A 47 -0.77 13.78 13.43
N ALA A 48 -0.28 13.76 12.20
CA ALA A 48 -0.19 14.93 11.34
C ALA A 48 -1.57 15.56 11.08
N LEU A 49 -2.57 14.73 10.74
CA LEU A 49 -3.96 15.19 10.57
C LEU A 49 -4.51 15.76 11.87
N GLY A 50 -4.28 15.09 12.99
CA GLY A 50 -4.73 15.51 14.31
C GLY A 50 -4.15 16.87 14.72
N ILE A 51 -2.85 17.10 14.50
CA ILE A 51 -2.19 18.38 14.79
C ILE A 51 -2.80 19.50 13.95
N VAL A 52 -2.94 19.33 12.64
CA VAL A 52 -3.53 20.34 11.76
C VAL A 52 -4.96 20.67 12.16
N ALA A 53 -5.77 19.65 12.44
CA ALA A 53 -7.15 19.82 12.90
C ALA A 53 -7.23 20.54 14.27
N ALA A 54 -6.34 20.21 15.21
CA ALA A 54 -6.28 20.84 16.52
C ALA A 54 -5.87 22.30 16.43
N ILE A 55 -4.89 22.65 15.58
CA ILE A 55 -4.49 24.04 15.32
C ILE A 55 -5.65 24.83 14.71
N LEU A 56 -6.35 24.27 13.71
CA LEU A 56 -7.52 24.93 13.12
C LEU A 56 -8.62 25.18 14.15
N SER A 57 -8.90 24.17 14.98
CA SER A 57 -9.87 24.30 16.08
C SER A 57 -9.45 25.37 17.08
N ALA A 58 -8.19 25.39 17.51
CA ALA A 58 -7.65 26.38 18.46
C ALA A 58 -7.74 27.80 17.90
N ARG A 59 -7.42 28.01 16.62
CA ARG A 59 -7.55 29.31 15.93
C ARG A 59 -9.00 29.79 15.86
N THR A 60 -9.97 28.85 15.75
CA THR A 60 -11.39 29.19 15.64
C THR A 60 -12.04 29.41 17.00
N THR A 61 -11.67 28.61 18.00
CA THR A 61 -12.35 28.57 19.31
C THR A 61 -11.56 29.26 20.43
N GLY A 62 -10.27 29.56 20.23
CA GLY A 62 -9.36 30.05 21.26
C GLY A 62 -8.93 28.97 22.27
N LYS A 63 -9.27 27.69 22.05
CA LYS A 63 -9.00 26.59 22.98
C LYS A 63 -8.11 25.54 22.36
N GLY A 64 -6.96 25.28 22.98
CA GLY A 64 -6.09 24.13 22.64
C GLY A 64 -6.58 22.82 23.25
N GLN A 65 -6.00 21.72 22.77
CA GLN A 65 -6.31 20.36 23.27
C GLN A 65 -5.10 19.44 23.10
N VAL A 66 -5.09 18.32 23.81
CA VAL A 66 -4.14 17.22 23.61
C VAL A 66 -4.61 16.40 22.42
N VAL A 67 -3.68 16.01 21.55
CA VAL A 67 -3.90 15.04 20.47
C VAL A 67 -3.18 13.75 20.86
N ASP A 68 -3.95 12.72 21.15
CA ASP A 68 -3.46 11.36 21.40
C ASP A 68 -3.60 10.55 20.12
N ALA A 69 -2.48 10.18 19.49
CA ALA A 69 -2.43 9.46 18.22
C ALA A 69 -1.63 8.15 18.41
N ALA A 70 -2.31 7.16 18.97
CA ALA A 70 -1.72 5.85 19.19
C ALA A 70 -1.72 5.02 17.89
N MET A 71 -0.60 4.34 17.59
CA MET A 71 -0.48 3.43 16.43
C MET A 71 -1.54 2.33 16.43
N THR A 72 -1.88 1.80 17.61
CA THR A 72 -2.94 0.78 17.75
C THR A 72 -4.30 1.29 17.29
N ASP A 73 -4.66 2.51 17.67
CA ASP A 73 -5.94 3.09 17.31
C ASP A 73 -6.01 3.37 15.80
N GLY A 74 -4.96 3.97 15.26
CA GLY A 74 -4.89 4.26 13.83
C GLY A 74 -4.84 3.00 12.98
N ALA A 75 -4.05 1.97 13.35
CA ALA A 75 -4.04 0.70 12.64
C ALA A 75 -5.40 -0.01 12.70
N ALA A 76 -6.11 0.06 13.84
CA ALA A 76 -7.47 -0.47 13.94
C ALA A 76 -8.45 0.30 13.03
N VAL A 77 -8.32 1.63 12.90
CA VAL A 77 -9.12 2.42 11.95
C VAL A 77 -8.84 2.04 10.51
N LEU A 78 -7.58 1.79 10.13
CA LEU A 78 -7.23 1.28 8.80
C LEU A 78 -7.89 -0.07 8.49
N MET A 79 -8.13 -0.89 9.52
CA MET A 79 -8.79 -2.19 9.39
C MET A 79 -10.32 -2.13 9.41
N SER A 80 -10.95 -0.96 9.48
CA SER A 80 -12.42 -0.82 9.66
C SER A 80 -13.24 -1.60 8.64
N MET A 81 -12.85 -1.56 7.35
CA MET A 81 -13.54 -2.30 6.29
C MET A 81 -13.45 -3.82 6.52
N PHE A 82 -12.31 -4.31 6.96
CA PHE A 82 -12.07 -5.74 7.18
C PHE A 82 -12.83 -6.26 8.40
N TYR A 83 -12.96 -5.46 9.45
CA TYR A 83 -13.84 -5.77 10.57
C TYR A 83 -15.31 -5.86 10.12
N ALA A 84 -15.78 -4.90 9.31
CA ALA A 84 -17.13 -4.96 8.77
C ALA A 84 -17.36 -6.20 7.90
N PHE A 85 -16.40 -6.59 7.08
CA PHE A 85 -16.46 -7.82 6.27
C PHE A 85 -16.46 -9.08 7.14
N HIS A 86 -15.67 -9.09 8.22
CA HIS A 86 -15.65 -10.20 9.17
C HIS A 86 -17.03 -10.37 9.84
N ASP A 87 -17.61 -9.30 10.37
CA ASP A 87 -18.93 -9.32 11.02
C ASP A 87 -20.05 -9.72 10.05
N ALA A 88 -19.93 -9.34 8.78
CA ALA A 88 -20.87 -9.74 7.73
C ALA A 88 -20.63 -11.19 7.21
N GLY A 89 -19.66 -11.92 7.75
CA GLY A 89 -19.31 -13.27 7.28
C GLY A 89 -18.66 -13.32 5.89
N MET A 90 -18.20 -12.17 5.39
CA MET A 90 -17.54 -12.05 4.07
C MET A 90 -16.01 -12.18 4.14
N TRP A 91 -15.42 -12.13 5.33
CA TRP A 91 -13.99 -12.29 5.57
C TRP A 91 -13.69 -13.57 6.32
N LYS A 92 -12.81 -14.40 5.78
CA LYS A 92 -12.30 -15.60 6.43
C LYS A 92 -11.05 -15.26 7.23
N ALA A 93 -10.88 -15.86 8.40
CA ALA A 93 -9.68 -15.70 9.23
C ALA A 93 -8.41 -16.27 8.58
N GLU A 94 -8.57 -17.21 7.64
CA GLU A 94 -7.45 -17.77 6.89
C GLU A 94 -6.91 -16.73 5.90
N ARG A 95 -5.60 -16.51 5.90
CA ARG A 95 -4.92 -15.67 4.92
C ARG A 95 -4.97 -16.27 3.52
N GLU A 96 -4.86 -15.42 2.51
CA GLU A 96 -4.92 -15.82 1.09
C GLU A 96 -6.22 -16.56 0.74
N ALA A 97 -7.33 -16.15 1.37
CA ALA A 97 -8.65 -16.75 1.20
C ALA A 97 -9.76 -15.69 0.95
N ASN A 98 -9.37 -14.43 0.83
CA ASN A 98 -10.26 -13.28 0.76
C ASN A 98 -10.03 -12.46 -0.51
N LEU A 99 -10.85 -11.42 -0.69
CA LEU A 99 -10.85 -10.60 -1.90
C LEU A 99 -9.56 -9.81 -2.11
N LEU A 100 -8.94 -9.30 -1.02
CA LEU A 100 -7.84 -8.33 -1.08
C LEU A 100 -6.54 -8.83 -0.45
N ASP A 101 -6.47 -10.10 -0.08
CA ASP A 101 -5.31 -10.68 0.60
C ASP A 101 -4.49 -11.65 -0.29
N GLY A 102 -4.73 -11.63 -1.61
CA GLY A 102 -4.11 -12.54 -2.56
C GLY A 102 -4.87 -13.86 -2.75
N GLY A 103 -6.04 -14.02 -2.13
CA GLY A 103 -6.87 -15.23 -2.23
C GLY A 103 -7.62 -15.35 -3.56
N THR A 104 -7.78 -14.24 -4.30
CA THR A 104 -8.42 -14.25 -5.61
C THR A 104 -7.41 -14.23 -6.75
N PRO A 105 -7.70 -14.88 -7.89
CA PRO A 105 -6.80 -14.88 -9.05
C PRO A 105 -6.61 -13.47 -9.65
N PHE A 106 -7.57 -12.60 -9.48
CA PHE A 106 -7.57 -11.25 -10.03
C PHE A 106 -7.13 -10.15 -9.03
N TYR A 107 -6.60 -10.55 -7.85
CA TYR A 107 -5.98 -9.64 -6.89
C TYR A 107 -4.79 -10.32 -6.20
N ARG A 108 -3.67 -10.46 -6.92
CA ARG A 108 -2.43 -11.07 -6.42
C ARG A 108 -1.24 -10.78 -7.35
N CYS A 109 -0.03 -11.17 -6.92
CA CYS A 109 1.17 -11.11 -7.75
C CYS A 109 1.46 -12.46 -8.40
N TYR A 110 1.93 -12.43 -9.66
CA TYR A 110 2.31 -13.59 -10.46
C TYR A 110 3.77 -13.48 -10.88
N GLU A 111 4.50 -14.59 -10.78
CA GLU A 111 5.88 -14.69 -11.22
C GLU A 111 5.97 -14.73 -12.76
N THR A 112 6.97 -14.07 -13.31
CA THR A 112 7.25 -13.99 -14.75
C THR A 112 8.43 -14.89 -15.14
N ALA A 113 8.67 -15.09 -16.45
CA ALA A 113 9.68 -15.99 -16.96
C ALA A 113 11.12 -15.66 -16.48
N ASP A 114 11.38 -14.43 -16.12
CA ASP A 114 12.68 -13.93 -15.65
C ASP A 114 12.81 -13.84 -14.11
N GLY A 115 11.83 -14.39 -13.37
CA GLY A 115 11.79 -14.35 -11.91
C GLY A 115 11.33 -13.00 -11.34
N GLY A 116 10.86 -12.07 -12.18
CA GLY A 116 10.16 -10.86 -11.79
C GLY A 116 8.71 -11.15 -11.42
N TYR A 117 7.94 -10.10 -11.11
CA TYR A 117 6.52 -10.25 -10.75
C TYR A 117 5.64 -9.20 -11.42
N MET A 118 4.41 -9.60 -11.78
CA MET A 118 3.33 -8.69 -12.15
C MET A 118 2.29 -8.66 -11.04
N ALA A 119 1.89 -7.46 -10.62
CA ALA A 119 0.77 -7.24 -9.71
C ALA A 119 -0.52 -7.13 -10.53
N VAL A 120 -1.53 -7.90 -10.17
CA VAL A 120 -2.87 -7.90 -10.78
C VAL A 120 -3.88 -7.41 -9.76
N GLY A 121 -4.72 -6.44 -10.15
CA GLY A 121 -5.74 -5.84 -9.29
C GLY A 121 -7.08 -5.63 -10.00
N ALA A 122 -7.49 -6.54 -10.90
CA ALA A 122 -8.68 -6.43 -11.75
C ALA A 122 -9.98 -6.83 -11.01
N LEU A 123 -10.37 -6.04 -10.02
CA LEU A 123 -11.51 -6.35 -9.15
C LEU A 123 -12.86 -6.20 -9.84
N GLU A 124 -13.03 -5.15 -10.64
CA GLU A 124 -14.28 -4.86 -11.33
C GLU A 124 -14.42 -5.74 -12.58
N PRO A 125 -15.64 -6.20 -12.93
CA PRO A 125 -15.85 -7.12 -14.06
C PRO A 125 -15.33 -6.60 -15.40
N GLN A 126 -15.40 -5.30 -15.66
CA GLN A 126 -14.90 -4.70 -16.89
C GLN A 126 -13.37 -4.79 -16.98
N PHE A 127 -12.64 -4.59 -15.89
CA PHE A 127 -11.18 -4.71 -15.86
C PHE A 127 -10.74 -6.18 -15.92
N TYR A 128 -11.50 -7.06 -15.27
CA TYR A 128 -11.29 -8.50 -15.38
C TYR A 128 -11.46 -9.01 -16.81
N ALA A 129 -12.47 -8.51 -17.54
CA ALA A 129 -12.66 -8.86 -18.95
C ALA A 129 -11.45 -8.44 -19.82
N VAL A 130 -10.91 -7.23 -19.62
CA VAL A 130 -9.69 -6.77 -20.30
C VAL A 130 -8.46 -7.61 -19.90
N LEU A 131 -8.34 -7.99 -18.63
CA LEU A 131 -7.27 -8.89 -18.16
C LEU A 131 -7.32 -10.22 -18.91
N LEU A 132 -8.48 -10.87 -18.99
CA LEU A 132 -8.63 -12.15 -19.69
C LEU A 132 -8.32 -12.03 -21.18
N GLU A 133 -8.80 -10.98 -21.84
CA GLU A 133 -8.49 -10.69 -23.24
C GLU A 133 -6.97 -10.57 -23.46
N LYS A 134 -6.29 -9.79 -22.62
CA LYS A 134 -4.83 -9.59 -22.70
C LYS A 134 -4.05 -10.86 -22.37
N LEU A 135 -4.57 -11.72 -21.51
CA LEU A 135 -3.99 -13.03 -21.24
C LEU A 135 -4.36 -14.09 -22.29
N GLU A 136 -5.21 -13.77 -23.26
CA GLU A 136 -5.73 -14.71 -24.28
C GLU A 136 -6.41 -15.92 -23.61
N ILE A 137 -7.27 -15.65 -22.63
CA ILE A 137 -8.04 -16.65 -21.87
C ILE A 137 -9.52 -16.43 -22.17
N ASP A 138 -10.25 -17.52 -22.49
CA ASP A 138 -11.69 -17.42 -22.70
C ASP A 138 -12.43 -17.14 -21.39
N ALA A 139 -13.19 -16.05 -21.35
CA ALA A 139 -13.97 -15.67 -20.18
C ALA A 139 -15.05 -16.69 -19.79
N ALA A 140 -15.49 -17.54 -20.74
CA ALA A 140 -16.45 -18.60 -20.47
C ALA A 140 -15.85 -19.70 -19.59
N ASP A 141 -14.54 -19.93 -19.65
CA ASP A 141 -13.85 -20.93 -18.84
C ASP A 141 -13.67 -20.49 -17.40
N PHE A 142 -13.59 -19.17 -17.16
CA PHE A 142 -13.26 -18.61 -15.86
C PHE A 142 -14.20 -17.47 -15.43
N PRO A 143 -15.43 -17.77 -15.01
CA PRO A 143 -16.33 -16.78 -14.42
C PRO A 143 -15.72 -16.18 -13.15
N GLN A 144 -15.57 -14.86 -13.09
CA GLN A 144 -14.78 -14.13 -12.08
C GLN A 144 -15.09 -14.54 -10.62
N TYR A 145 -16.37 -14.67 -10.29
CA TYR A 145 -16.81 -14.92 -8.91
C TYR A 145 -17.14 -16.38 -8.60
N ASP A 146 -16.84 -17.30 -9.52
CA ASP A 146 -16.94 -18.74 -9.25
C ASP A 146 -15.75 -19.21 -8.40
N ARG A 147 -15.94 -19.15 -7.09
CA ARG A 147 -14.90 -19.52 -6.12
C ARG A 147 -14.41 -20.96 -6.27
N ALA A 148 -15.23 -21.87 -6.81
CA ALA A 148 -14.82 -23.26 -7.04
C ALA A 148 -13.74 -23.35 -8.13
N ARG A 149 -13.69 -22.39 -9.04
CA ARG A 149 -12.73 -22.34 -10.15
C ARG A 149 -11.48 -21.51 -9.84
N TRP A 150 -11.43 -20.77 -8.74
CA TRP A 150 -10.28 -19.88 -8.45
C TRP A 150 -8.93 -20.60 -8.43
N GLY A 151 -8.85 -21.83 -7.94
CA GLY A 151 -7.62 -22.62 -7.97
C GLY A 151 -7.12 -22.88 -9.40
N ASP A 152 -8.04 -23.30 -10.30
CA ASP A 152 -7.73 -23.52 -11.71
C ASP A 152 -7.34 -22.21 -12.40
N MET A 153 -8.03 -21.10 -12.09
CA MET A 153 -7.73 -19.77 -12.62
C MET A 153 -6.34 -19.28 -12.20
N VAL A 154 -5.97 -19.46 -10.93
CA VAL A 154 -4.62 -19.14 -10.43
C VAL A 154 -3.58 -19.90 -11.23
N THR A 155 -3.74 -21.22 -11.41
CA THR A 155 -2.82 -22.05 -12.18
C THR A 155 -2.72 -21.62 -13.65
N ALA A 156 -3.86 -21.24 -14.27
CA ALA A 156 -3.87 -20.75 -15.64
C ALA A 156 -3.13 -19.40 -15.76
N PHE A 157 -3.34 -18.48 -14.82
CA PHE A 157 -2.67 -17.18 -14.80
C PHE A 157 -1.18 -17.34 -14.51
N GLU A 158 -0.78 -18.20 -13.56
CA GLU A 158 0.63 -18.54 -13.30
C GLU A 158 1.31 -19.04 -14.59
N THR A 159 0.67 -19.95 -15.31
CA THR A 159 1.18 -20.47 -16.58
C THR A 159 1.35 -19.37 -17.64
N LYS A 160 0.37 -18.46 -17.73
CA LYS A 160 0.42 -17.35 -18.69
C LYS A 160 1.52 -16.37 -18.31
N PHE A 161 1.58 -15.89 -17.06
CA PHE A 161 2.59 -14.94 -16.64
C PHE A 161 4.01 -15.49 -16.74
N ALA A 162 4.21 -16.77 -16.48
CA ALA A 162 5.51 -17.45 -16.66
C ALA A 162 5.96 -17.56 -18.13
N SER A 163 5.14 -17.19 -19.12
CA SER A 163 5.47 -17.30 -20.55
C SER A 163 6.25 -16.12 -21.12
N ARG A 164 6.33 -14.99 -20.42
CA ARG A 164 7.05 -13.77 -20.83
C ARG A 164 7.80 -13.16 -19.65
N THR A 165 8.77 -12.32 -19.92
CA THR A 165 9.46 -11.53 -18.91
C THR A 165 8.55 -10.44 -18.34
N ARG A 166 8.91 -9.91 -17.16
CA ARG A 166 8.17 -8.81 -16.52
C ARG A 166 8.04 -7.59 -17.45
N ASP A 167 9.12 -7.22 -18.13
CA ASP A 167 9.13 -6.04 -19.00
C ASP A 167 8.33 -6.27 -20.28
N GLU A 168 8.33 -7.48 -20.84
CA GLU A 168 7.43 -7.85 -21.95
C GLU A 168 5.96 -7.78 -21.55
N TRP A 169 5.61 -8.24 -20.35
CA TRP A 169 4.26 -8.10 -19.82
C TRP A 169 3.89 -6.64 -19.55
N ALA A 170 4.79 -5.85 -18.98
CA ALA A 170 4.55 -4.43 -18.73
C ALA A 170 4.22 -3.70 -20.05
N ALA A 171 5.00 -3.93 -21.10
CA ALA A 171 4.73 -3.38 -22.43
C ALA A 171 3.40 -3.90 -23.05
N HIS A 172 3.07 -5.18 -22.84
CA HIS A 172 1.84 -5.77 -23.36
C HIS A 172 0.57 -5.19 -22.72
N PHE A 173 0.63 -4.84 -21.43
CA PHE A 173 -0.49 -4.23 -20.70
C PHE A 173 -0.52 -2.71 -20.79
N GLU A 174 0.51 -2.06 -21.32
CA GLU A 174 0.58 -0.61 -21.44
C GLU A 174 -0.66 -0.03 -22.16
N GLY A 175 -1.23 1.02 -21.59
CA GLY A 175 -2.42 1.70 -22.14
C GLY A 175 -3.73 0.90 -22.06
N SER A 176 -3.76 -0.22 -21.33
CA SER A 176 -4.99 -1.01 -21.10
C SER A 176 -5.55 -0.80 -19.68
N ASP A 177 -6.84 -1.05 -19.53
CA ASP A 177 -7.54 -1.01 -18.24
C ASP A 177 -7.56 -2.39 -17.53
N ALA A 178 -6.54 -3.24 -17.75
CA ALA A 178 -6.44 -4.57 -17.13
C ALA A 178 -6.07 -4.54 -15.64
N CYS A 179 -5.74 -3.40 -15.09
CA CYS A 179 -5.24 -3.22 -13.72
C CYS A 179 -4.03 -4.12 -13.40
N VAL A 180 -3.05 -4.12 -14.30
CA VAL A 180 -1.81 -4.89 -14.18
C VAL A 180 -0.61 -3.95 -14.22
N ALA A 181 0.35 -4.17 -13.31
CA ALA A 181 1.58 -3.38 -13.25
C ALA A 181 2.78 -4.25 -12.89
N PRO A 182 4.00 -3.91 -13.37
CA PRO A 182 5.22 -4.58 -12.94
C PRO A 182 5.51 -4.29 -11.47
N VAL A 183 5.93 -5.30 -10.72
CA VAL A 183 6.48 -5.12 -9.37
C VAL A 183 7.93 -4.69 -9.50
N LEU A 184 8.20 -3.46 -9.12
CA LEU A 184 9.53 -2.85 -9.23
C LEU A 184 10.29 -2.95 -7.91
N SER A 185 11.59 -3.11 -7.99
CA SER A 185 12.49 -2.93 -6.86
C SER A 185 12.61 -1.43 -6.48
N ILE A 186 13.12 -1.16 -5.29
CA ILE A 186 13.42 0.22 -4.84
C ILE A 186 14.38 0.93 -5.81
N ALA A 187 15.32 0.21 -6.41
CA ALA A 187 16.27 0.77 -7.36
C ALA A 187 15.63 1.10 -8.72
N GLU A 188 14.62 0.34 -9.15
CA GLU A 188 13.95 0.53 -10.44
C GLU A 188 12.85 1.61 -10.39
N ALA A 189 12.18 1.73 -9.24
CA ALA A 189 11.02 2.61 -9.11
C ALA A 189 11.28 4.06 -9.54
N PRO A 190 12.44 4.72 -9.25
CA PRO A 190 12.72 6.08 -9.72
C PRO A 190 12.79 6.23 -11.23
N ALA A 191 13.18 5.18 -11.96
CA ALA A 191 13.32 5.19 -13.41
C ALA A 191 12.02 4.86 -14.16
N HIS A 192 10.96 4.46 -13.47
CA HIS A 192 9.68 4.15 -14.10
C HIS A 192 9.09 5.38 -14.79
N PRO A 193 8.62 5.30 -16.05
CA PRO A 193 8.17 6.47 -16.82
C PRO A 193 7.14 7.34 -16.13
N HIS A 194 6.17 6.74 -15.44
CA HIS A 194 5.18 7.48 -14.66
C HIS A 194 5.83 8.28 -13.51
N ASN A 195 6.77 7.69 -12.79
CA ASN A 195 7.45 8.33 -11.68
C ASN A 195 8.36 9.46 -12.15
N VAL A 196 9.04 9.27 -13.30
CA VAL A 196 9.84 10.31 -13.95
C VAL A 196 8.93 11.49 -14.38
N ALA A 197 7.85 11.20 -15.10
CA ALA A 197 6.92 12.24 -15.57
C ALA A 197 6.28 13.02 -14.42
N ARG A 198 6.00 12.35 -13.29
CA ARG A 198 5.48 12.98 -12.08
C ARG A 198 6.55 13.61 -11.20
N GLN A 199 7.83 13.40 -11.49
CA GLN A 199 8.91 13.82 -10.58
C GLN A 199 8.67 13.30 -9.17
N THR A 200 8.35 12.00 -9.04
CA THR A 200 8.06 11.37 -7.75
C THR A 200 9.30 11.24 -6.89
N PHE A 201 10.46 11.14 -7.52
CA PHE A 201 11.76 11.02 -6.86
C PHE A 201 12.70 12.13 -7.34
N ALA A 202 13.68 12.46 -6.50
CA ALA A 202 14.79 13.33 -6.85
C ALA A 202 16.08 12.83 -6.22
N GLU A 203 17.20 13.04 -6.89
CA GLU A 203 18.52 12.80 -6.33
C GLU A 203 18.99 14.03 -5.56
N ARG A 204 19.43 13.81 -4.33
CA ARG A 204 20.04 14.81 -3.46
C ARG A 204 21.28 14.23 -2.81
N ASP A 205 22.40 14.89 -2.96
CA ASP A 205 23.67 14.50 -2.37
C ASP A 205 24.04 13.02 -2.61
N GLY A 206 23.80 12.54 -3.84
CA GLY A 206 24.02 11.15 -4.24
C GLY A 206 22.97 10.16 -3.73
N THR A 207 21.91 10.61 -3.08
CA THR A 207 20.83 9.78 -2.57
C THR A 207 19.54 10.02 -3.34
N MET A 208 18.97 8.97 -3.92
CA MET A 208 17.64 9.02 -4.52
C MET A 208 16.59 8.96 -3.41
N GLN A 209 15.69 9.94 -3.37
CA GLN A 209 14.66 10.03 -2.34
C GLN A 209 13.32 10.50 -2.92
N PRO A 210 12.19 10.13 -2.28
CA PRO A 210 10.88 10.60 -2.72
C PRO A 210 10.72 12.10 -2.48
N MET A 211 10.03 12.76 -3.41
CA MET A 211 9.63 14.16 -3.27
C MET A 211 8.48 14.28 -2.24
N PRO A 212 8.36 15.46 -1.59
CA PRO A 212 7.29 15.70 -0.63
C PRO A 212 5.89 15.44 -1.21
N ALA A 213 5.04 14.87 -0.39
CA ALA A 213 3.62 14.64 -0.67
C ALA A 213 2.76 15.03 0.55
N PRO A 214 1.52 15.54 0.33
CA PRO A 214 0.90 15.88 -0.94
C PRO A 214 1.54 17.11 -1.61
N ARG A 215 1.25 17.33 -2.91
CA ARG A 215 1.73 18.47 -3.66
C ARG A 215 0.72 19.61 -3.60
N PHE A 216 1.15 20.75 -3.12
CA PHE A 216 0.33 21.96 -3.07
C PHE A 216 0.68 22.91 -4.22
N SER A 217 -0.32 23.37 -4.99
CA SER A 217 -0.11 24.27 -6.11
C SER A 217 0.30 25.70 -5.69
N GLY A 218 -0.16 26.13 -4.52
CA GLY A 218 0.13 27.47 -4.00
C GLY A 218 1.34 27.55 -3.08
N THR A 219 1.72 26.44 -2.44
CA THR A 219 2.83 26.34 -1.48
C THR A 219 3.58 25.02 -1.72
N PRO A 220 4.28 24.89 -2.87
CA PRO A 220 4.98 23.65 -3.18
C PRO A 220 6.08 23.40 -2.14
N ALA A 221 6.10 22.18 -1.59
CA ALA A 221 7.17 21.75 -0.72
C ALA A 221 8.39 21.32 -1.53
N THR A 222 9.58 21.60 -1.01
CA THR A 222 10.87 21.20 -1.55
C THR A 222 11.59 20.27 -0.58
N ILE A 223 12.52 19.49 -1.08
CA ILE A 223 13.47 18.79 -0.22
C ILE A 223 14.49 19.80 0.26
N ASP A 224 14.68 19.91 1.56
CA ASP A 224 15.71 20.76 2.16
C ASP A 224 17.11 20.19 1.85
N ASP A 225 18.12 21.05 1.80
CA ASP A 225 19.50 20.65 1.53
C ASP A 225 20.19 19.96 2.72
N GLY A 226 19.47 19.82 3.85
CA GLY A 226 19.98 19.13 5.04
C GLY A 226 21.12 19.87 5.72
N SER A 227 21.22 21.20 5.53
CA SER A 227 22.18 22.03 6.26
C SER A 227 21.92 21.91 7.77
N ASP A 228 22.95 21.60 8.52
CA ASP A 228 22.91 21.62 9.98
C ASP A 228 22.65 23.05 10.46
N LEU A 229 21.41 23.32 10.85
CA LEU A 229 21.06 24.58 11.51
C LEU A 229 21.58 24.56 12.94
N GLY A 230 22.27 25.59 13.36
CA GLY A 230 22.55 25.84 14.77
C GLY A 230 21.24 26.06 15.54
N ILE A 231 21.25 25.80 16.85
CA ILE A 231 20.05 25.94 17.69
C ILE A 231 19.42 27.33 17.58
N GLU A 232 20.24 28.38 17.51
CA GLU A 232 19.79 29.78 17.38
C GLU A 232 19.12 30.03 16.03
N GLU A 233 19.67 29.48 14.94
CA GLU A 233 19.09 29.59 13.60
C GLU A 233 17.76 28.80 13.51
N ALA A 234 17.72 27.61 14.10
CA ALA A 234 16.48 26.81 14.16
C ALA A 234 15.38 27.54 14.94
N LEU A 235 15.71 28.19 16.07
CA LEU A 235 14.75 28.98 16.86
C LEU A 235 14.25 30.20 16.10
N ALA A 236 15.10 30.89 15.34
CA ALA A 236 14.72 32.03 14.54
C ALA A 236 13.70 31.73 13.42
N LEU A 237 13.59 30.49 12.99
CA LEU A 237 12.56 30.05 12.02
C LEU A 237 11.15 29.98 12.64
N TRP A 238 11.02 30.06 13.97
CA TRP A 238 9.75 29.92 14.70
C TRP A 238 9.20 31.27 15.21
N GLU A 239 9.95 32.36 15.04
CA GLU A 239 9.54 33.74 15.33
C GLU A 239 8.82 34.38 14.12
#